data_e1564e94169d84d5531ca1d338b71806
#
_entry.id   e1564e94169d84d5531ca1d338b71806
#
_cell.length_a   1.000
_cell.length_b   1.000
_cell.length_c   1.000
_cell.angle_alpha   90.00
_cell.angle_beta   90.00
_cell.angle_gamma   90.00
#
_symmetry.space_group_name_H-M   'P 1'
#
loop_
_entity.id
_entity.type
_entity.pdbx_description
1 polymer ?
#
loop_
_entity_poly.entity_id
_entity_poly.type
_entity_poly.pdbx_seq_one_letter_code
_entity_poly.pdbx_strand_id
1 'polypeptide(L)'
;MSDGAIIPTSLAVNPLLTISALAERCCALIAKDRNWLIDYQLPSSRSRTAEPTTTGLAFTERMQGYFSRVIEPSSASLQTYLAAYKQGQETNQTLSFVLTVTSTDLEVMLTDPQHKAQISGRVECNVLSDKPLTVRNGEFRLFERQAFPPNTRKMIYKMNLIAENGKQYFFNAFKLIKDDPHSLDLWDDTTTLFVDIYEGEDTQGAVCGHGIMKIAPIDFVTQLATIRVSHAESKAARLKAIARFGQFFAGTLYQSYGSIFYQERTHSGELVRKKRPLRAPTPEVYLFDTADHVQLSLTRYRGGDKGPVMLVHGLGVASSIFSTDMIDTNLVEYLVANQYDVWLLDYRVSILLPAAAKQSNGDQVAKYDYPAAVNKIRTITGADSIQAVVHCYGATTFFMSMLSGLTGVRSVVASQIAADVVVPMATKMKTGLHLPSFLERLGVDSLTARVPQQSNGLASLYDKALGLYALAEAQGRCNNDSCHRVTFMYASLYRHDQLTDLLHEHIDELFAEANIQTLEHLAAICRAGKLVDADGKDVYLPHINRLNVPTLFISGADNECYLPESTKKTYERLCLAFGDEQFTRKVIPNYAHIDCIFGRQADVDVFPHILNHLERY
;
A
#
# COMPACT_ATOMS: atom_id res chain seq x y z
N MET A 1 35.84 -9.02 -12.75
CA MET A 1 35.29 -7.88 -11.98
C MET A 1 35.76 -6.59 -12.60
N SER A 2 34.86 -5.71 -12.97
CA SER A 2 35.15 -4.41 -13.59
C SER A 2 34.41 -3.25 -12.90
N ASP A 3 34.19 -3.37 -11.62
CA ASP A 3 33.49 -2.41 -10.77
C ASP A 3 34.27 -2.14 -9.47
N GLY A 4 33.67 -1.40 -8.53
CA GLY A 4 34.30 -1.05 -7.25
C GLY A 4 34.71 -2.22 -6.36
N ALA A 5 34.18 -3.41 -6.61
CA ALA A 5 34.50 -4.61 -5.81
C ALA A 5 35.95 -5.11 -6.01
N ILE A 6 36.63 -4.62 -7.06
CA ILE A 6 38.06 -4.92 -7.30
C ILE A 6 39.00 -4.19 -6.32
N ILE A 7 38.52 -3.16 -5.62
CA ILE A 7 39.30 -2.33 -4.70
C ILE A 7 39.14 -2.92 -3.28
N PRO A 8 40.21 -3.51 -2.69
CA PRO A 8 40.12 -4.24 -1.44
C PRO A 8 39.91 -3.36 -0.19
N THR A 9 40.23 -2.05 -0.28
CA THR A 9 40.14 -1.11 0.83
C THR A 9 39.70 0.28 0.37
N SER A 10 39.23 1.13 1.29
CA SER A 10 38.90 2.53 1.00
C SER A 10 40.16 3.30 0.56
N LEU A 11 40.05 4.04 -0.55
CA LEU A 11 41.12 4.91 -1.05
C LEU A 11 41.12 6.30 -0.41
N ALA A 12 40.22 6.58 0.55
CA ALA A 12 40.01 7.88 1.21
C ALA A 12 39.69 9.06 0.26
N VAL A 13 39.52 8.80 -1.05
CA VAL A 13 39.11 9.71 -2.09
C VAL A 13 38.07 9.06 -2.99
N ASN A 14 37.36 9.85 -3.81
CA ASN A 14 36.39 9.29 -4.77
C ASN A 14 37.10 8.29 -5.73
N PRO A 15 36.75 7.00 -5.72
CA PRO A 15 37.48 5.96 -6.43
C PRO A 15 37.16 5.89 -7.93
N LEU A 16 36.37 6.81 -8.50
CA LEU A 16 35.87 6.73 -9.87
C LEU A 16 36.98 6.51 -10.90
N LEU A 17 38.04 7.30 -10.85
CA LEU A 17 39.15 7.18 -11.82
C LEU A 17 39.90 5.86 -11.65
N THR A 18 40.11 5.40 -10.44
CA THR A 18 40.75 4.11 -10.15
C THR A 18 39.90 2.94 -10.63
N ILE A 19 38.57 2.99 -10.38
CA ILE A 19 37.62 1.98 -10.87
C ILE A 19 37.63 1.94 -12.39
N SER A 20 37.57 3.12 -13.05
CA SER A 20 37.56 3.20 -14.50
C SER A 20 38.87 2.67 -15.13
N ALA A 21 40.02 3.01 -14.58
CA ALA A 21 41.30 2.51 -15.06
C ALA A 21 41.47 0.99 -14.90
N LEU A 22 40.99 0.44 -13.78
CA LEU A 22 41.01 -1.01 -13.54
C LEU A 22 40.01 -1.74 -14.45
N ALA A 23 38.84 -1.17 -14.69
CA ALA A 23 37.87 -1.72 -15.64
C ALA A 23 38.41 -1.72 -17.07
N GLU A 24 39.05 -0.64 -17.53
CA GLU A 24 39.67 -0.54 -18.84
C GLU A 24 40.81 -1.56 -19.00
N ARG A 25 41.67 -1.71 -17.97
CA ARG A 25 42.71 -2.73 -17.95
C ARG A 25 42.12 -4.16 -18.03
N CYS A 26 41.05 -4.44 -17.30
CA CYS A 26 40.36 -5.75 -17.39
C CYS A 26 39.84 -6.02 -18.81
N CYS A 27 39.23 -5.02 -19.45
CA CYS A 27 38.76 -5.12 -20.83
C CYS A 27 39.91 -5.39 -21.80
N ALA A 28 41.04 -4.70 -21.66
CA ALA A 28 42.24 -4.91 -22.49
C ALA A 28 42.82 -6.33 -22.32
N LEU A 29 42.87 -6.85 -21.09
CA LEU A 29 43.34 -8.21 -20.83
C LEU A 29 42.39 -9.26 -21.43
N ILE A 30 41.07 -9.08 -21.32
CA ILE A 30 40.07 -9.98 -21.92
C ILE A 30 40.22 -9.97 -23.44
N ALA A 31 40.39 -8.80 -24.05
CA ALA A 31 40.60 -8.70 -25.48
C ALA A 31 41.88 -9.43 -25.93
N LYS A 32 42.96 -9.30 -25.16
CA LYS A 32 44.22 -10.02 -25.42
C LYS A 32 44.04 -11.55 -25.31
N ASP A 33 43.40 -12.02 -24.24
CA ASP A 33 43.16 -13.45 -24.01
C ASP A 33 42.28 -14.09 -25.09
N ARG A 34 41.42 -13.28 -25.74
CA ARG A 34 40.51 -13.71 -26.80
C ARG A 34 41.01 -13.37 -28.19
N ASN A 35 42.24 -12.85 -28.33
CA ASN A 35 42.81 -12.37 -29.60
C ASN A 35 41.92 -11.34 -30.33
N TRP A 36 41.25 -10.48 -29.57
CA TRP A 36 40.49 -9.38 -30.16
C TRP A 36 41.42 -8.18 -30.40
N LEU A 37 41.22 -7.53 -31.57
CA LEU A 37 41.90 -6.27 -31.87
C LEU A 37 41.24 -5.15 -31.06
N ILE A 38 42.07 -4.39 -30.31
CA ILE A 38 41.61 -3.20 -29.61
C ILE A 38 41.94 -2.00 -30.50
N ASP A 39 40.94 -1.24 -30.88
CA ASP A 39 41.13 0.05 -31.53
C ASP A 39 41.24 1.11 -30.44
N TYR A 40 42.44 1.64 -30.24
CA TYR A 40 42.72 2.73 -29.32
C TYR A 40 42.47 4.12 -29.93
N GLN A 41 42.09 4.21 -31.20
CA GLN A 41 41.67 5.47 -31.76
C GLN A 41 40.35 5.88 -31.15
N LEU A 42 40.30 7.05 -30.55
CA LEU A 42 39.03 7.64 -30.15
C LEU A 42 38.11 7.61 -31.37
N PRO A 43 36.91 7.06 -31.28
CA PRO A 43 35.98 7.14 -32.38
C PRO A 43 35.91 8.60 -32.79
N SER A 44 36.34 8.89 -34.02
CA SER A 44 36.18 10.22 -34.63
C SER A 44 34.77 10.65 -34.30
N SER A 45 34.62 11.76 -33.61
CA SER A 45 33.37 12.24 -33.02
C SER A 45 32.19 11.79 -33.87
N ARG A 46 31.58 10.67 -33.52
CA ARG A 46 30.23 10.40 -34.00
C ARG A 46 29.51 11.69 -33.68
N SER A 47 29.05 12.38 -34.73
CA SER A 47 28.20 13.53 -34.56
C SER A 47 27.28 13.16 -33.40
N ARG A 48 27.36 13.89 -32.30
CA ARG A 48 26.38 13.78 -31.24
C ARG A 48 25.05 13.80 -31.99
N THR A 49 24.44 12.63 -32.17
CA THR A 49 23.03 12.59 -32.48
C THR A 49 22.47 13.44 -31.37
N ALA A 50 21.90 14.59 -31.74
CA ALA A 50 21.38 15.59 -30.81
C ALA A 50 20.71 14.81 -29.69
N GLU A 51 21.11 15.11 -28.42
CA GLU A 51 20.45 14.42 -27.28
C GLU A 51 18.96 14.54 -27.54
N PRO A 52 18.19 13.47 -27.42
CA PRO A 52 16.78 13.54 -27.72
C PRO A 52 16.21 14.68 -26.89
N THR A 53 15.74 15.74 -27.55
CA THR A 53 15.14 16.92 -26.92
C THR A 53 13.75 16.59 -26.35
N THR A 54 13.30 15.36 -26.55
CA THR A 54 11.98 14.86 -26.17
C THR A 54 12.01 14.17 -24.81
N THR A 55 10.96 14.41 -24.04
CA THR A 55 10.78 13.77 -22.72
C THR A 55 10.50 12.28 -22.91
N GLY A 56 11.39 11.45 -22.43
CA GLY A 56 11.24 9.99 -22.44
C GLY A 56 10.71 9.44 -21.11
N LEU A 57 10.27 8.18 -21.13
CA LEU A 57 9.78 7.47 -19.95
C LEU A 57 10.30 6.03 -19.94
N ALA A 58 10.67 5.53 -18.77
CA ALA A 58 11.03 4.14 -18.57
C ALA A 58 10.42 3.59 -17.28
N PHE A 59 10.09 2.31 -17.27
CA PHE A 59 9.69 1.56 -16.08
C PHE A 59 10.19 0.12 -16.15
N THR A 60 10.33 -0.53 -14.98
CA THR A 60 10.79 -1.91 -14.88
C THR A 60 9.66 -2.81 -14.42
N GLU A 61 9.44 -3.89 -15.15
CA GLU A 61 8.44 -4.91 -14.87
C GLU A 61 9.12 -6.21 -14.45
N ARG A 62 8.60 -6.86 -13.42
CA ARG A 62 8.99 -8.18 -12.98
C ARG A 62 7.77 -9.10 -13.04
N MET A 63 7.92 -10.25 -13.70
CA MET A 63 6.89 -11.29 -13.73
C MET A 63 7.52 -12.67 -13.52
N GLN A 64 6.73 -13.58 -12.99
CA GLN A 64 7.14 -14.96 -12.76
C GLN A 64 5.99 -15.93 -13.02
N GLY A 65 6.31 -17.17 -13.36
CA GLY A 65 5.34 -18.20 -13.63
C GLY A 65 5.98 -19.51 -14.04
N TYR A 66 5.26 -20.28 -14.83
CA TYR A 66 5.68 -21.61 -15.26
C TYR A 66 5.57 -21.78 -16.77
N PHE A 67 6.47 -22.60 -17.31
CA PHE A 67 6.60 -22.86 -18.73
C PHE A 67 6.76 -24.37 -18.94
N SER A 68 6.16 -24.92 -19.99
CA SER A 68 6.36 -26.32 -20.35
C SER A 68 6.67 -26.46 -21.81
N ARG A 69 7.57 -27.41 -22.14
CA ARG A 69 7.83 -27.77 -23.53
C ARG A 69 6.60 -28.42 -24.15
N VAL A 70 6.34 -28.08 -25.39
CA VAL A 70 5.25 -28.68 -26.17
C VAL A 70 5.63 -30.09 -26.60
N ILE A 71 4.69 -31.04 -26.42
CA ILE A 71 4.84 -32.42 -26.88
C ILE A 71 4.20 -32.59 -28.27
N GLU A 72 3.21 -31.73 -28.61
CA GLU A 72 2.58 -31.70 -29.95
C GLU A 72 2.33 -30.26 -30.42
N PRO A 73 2.57 -29.91 -31.69
CA PRO A 73 2.30 -28.58 -32.22
C PRO A 73 0.79 -28.38 -32.44
N SER A 74 0.06 -28.02 -31.42
CA SER A 74 -1.33 -27.59 -31.54
C SER A 74 -1.41 -26.06 -31.56
N SER A 75 -2.41 -25.49 -32.24
CA SER A 75 -2.68 -24.07 -32.22
C SER A 75 -2.84 -23.60 -30.76
N ALA A 76 -2.10 -22.55 -30.38
CA ALA A 76 -2.13 -22.01 -29.02
C ALA A 76 -3.55 -21.56 -28.65
N SER A 77 -4.21 -22.33 -27.80
CA SER A 77 -5.52 -22.02 -27.20
C SER A 77 -5.35 -21.69 -25.73
N LEU A 78 -6.35 -21.08 -25.09
CA LEU A 78 -6.32 -20.85 -23.65
C LEU A 78 -6.07 -22.14 -22.86
N GLN A 79 -6.68 -23.24 -23.29
CA GLN A 79 -6.48 -24.56 -22.67
C GLN A 79 -5.03 -25.04 -22.79
N THR A 80 -4.37 -24.77 -23.91
CA THR A 80 -2.96 -25.10 -24.12
C THR A 80 -2.06 -24.38 -23.12
N TYR A 81 -2.27 -23.07 -22.90
CA TYR A 81 -1.50 -22.31 -21.92
C TYR A 81 -1.75 -22.78 -20.49
N LEU A 82 -3.02 -23.06 -20.12
CA LEU A 82 -3.36 -23.55 -18.79
C LEU A 82 -2.75 -24.94 -18.52
N ALA A 83 -2.78 -25.83 -19.50
CA ALA A 83 -2.17 -27.15 -19.39
C ALA A 83 -0.65 -27.05 -19.23
N ALA A 84 0.01 -26.20 -20.05
CA ALA A 84 1.44 -25.95 -19.95
C ALA A 84 1.84 -25.33 -18.61
N TYR A 85 1.05 -24.38 -18.09
CA TYR A 85 1.27 -23.78 -16.78
C TYR A 85 1.20 -24.81 -15.65
N LYS A 86 0.16 -25.65 -15.65
CA LYS A 86 -0.03 -26.71 -14.66
C LYS A 86 1.10 -27.73 -14.71
N GLN A 87 1.46 -28.21 -15.91
CA GLN A 87 2.56 -29.14 -16.09
C GLN A 87 3.90 -28.54 -15.65
N GLY A 88 4.16 -27.27 -16.01
CA GLY A 88 5.36 -26.57 -15.57
C GLY A 88 5.43 -26.40 -14.07
N GLN A 89 4.29 -26.17 -13.40
CA GLN A 89 4.19 -26.10 -11.94
C GLN A 89 4.50 -27.46 -11.29
N GLU A 90 3.91 -28.54 -11.79
CA GLU A 90 4.12 -29.89 -11.26
C GLU A 90 5.57 -30.37 -11.45
N THR A 91 6.26 -29.91 -12.51
CA THR A 91 7.64 -30.30 -12.83
C THR A 91 8.68 -29.25 -12.45
N ASN A 92 8.28 -28.19 -11.76
CA ASN A 92 9.12 -27.04 -11.35
C ASN A 92 9.89 -26.38 -12.52
N GLN A 93 9.22 -26.26 -13.66
CA GLN A 93 9.74 -25.58 -14.85
C GLN A 93 9.40 -24.09 -14.79
N THR A 94 10.29 -23.31 -14.21
CA THR A 94 10.05 -21.89 -13.92
C THR A 94 10.39 -20.99 -15.10
N LEU A 95 9.62 -19.91 -15.23
CA LEU A 95 9.86 -18.82 -16.16
C LEU A 95 9.71 -17.50 -15.41
N SER A 96 10.73 -16.64 -15.48
CA SER A 96 10.70 -15.31 -14.89
C SER A 96 11.43 -14.29 -15.75
N PHE A 97 11.10 -13.01 -15.59
CA PHE A 97 11.85 -11.94 -16.21
C PHE A 97 11.94 -10.68 -15.33
N VAL A 98 12.97 -9.89 -15.62
CA VAL A 98 13.08 -8.49 -15.21
C VAL A 98 13.35 -7.68 -16.46
N LEU A 99 12.36 -6.91 -16.90
CA LEU A 99 12.39 -6.14 -18.13
C LEU A 99 12.23 -4.65 -17.85
N THR A 100 13.03 -3.82 -18.51
CA THR A 100 12.85 -2.38 -18.55
C THR A 100 12.26 -1.98 -19.89
N VAL A 101 11.08 -1.37 -19.84
CA VAL A 101 10.39 -0.76 -20.98
C VAL A 101 10.82 0.69 -21.06
N THR A 102 11.26 1.16 -22.22
CA THR A 102 11.78 2.50 -22.43
C THR A 102 11.19 3.12 -23.69
N SER A 103 10.59 4.30 -23.55
CA SER A 103 10.27 5.20 -24.65
C SER A 103 11.17 6.43 -24.61
N THR A 104 11.80 6.76 -25.72
CA THR A 104 12.65 7.97 -25.85
C THR A 104 11.83 9.23 -26.05
N ASP A 105 10.56 9.08 -26.47
CA ASP A 105 9.60 10.17 -26.66
C ASP A 105 8.22 9.70 -26.19
N LEU A 106 7.78 10.24 -25.07
CA LEU A 106 6.51 9.87 -24.47
C LEU A 106 5.31 10.27 -25.34
N GLU A 107 5.33 11.48 -25.95
CA GLU A 107 4.18 11.92 -26.75
C GLU A 107 4.06 11.12 -28.04
N VAL A 108 5.17 10.76 -28.68
CA VAL A 108 5.17 9.83 -29.83
C VAL A 108 4.60 8.48 -29.41
N MET A 109 5.04 7.91 -28.29
CA MET A 109 4.51 6.64 -27.78
C MET A 109 3.00 6.72 -27.51
N LEU A 110 2.51 7.81 -26.92
CA LEU A 110 1.09 7.95 -26.57
C LEU A 110 0.18 8.19 -27.79
N THR A 111 0.73 8.76 -28.87
CA THR A 111 -0.02 9.05 -30.10
C THR A 111 0.11 7.97 -31.17
N ASP A 112 1.15 7.13 -31.13
CA ASP A 112 1.30 5.95 -32.01
C ASP A 112 0.15 4.96 -31.79
N PRO A 113 -0.58 4.53 -32.83
CA PRO A 113 -1.65 3.53 -32.70
C PRO A 113 -1.20 2.19 -32.07
N GLN A 114 0.07 1.86 -32.16
CA GLN A 114 0.65 0.66 -31.56
C GLN A 114 1.32 0.93 -30.20
N HIS A 115 1.47 2.20 -29.80
CA HIS A 115 2.09 2.64 -28.54
C HIS A 115 3.42 1.93 -28.25
N LYS A 116 4.35 1.97 -29.23
CA LYS A 116 5.60 1.22 -29.19
C LYS A 116 6.60 1.77 -28.18
N ALA A 117 7.28 0.84 -27.51
CA ALA A 117 8.45 1.11 -26.67
C ALA A 117 9.49 -0.01 -26.84
N GLN A 118 10.71 0.23 -26.39
CA GLN A 118 11.78 -0.75 -26.41
C GLN A 118 11.81 -1.54 -25.13
N ILE A 119 12.20 -2.83 -25.21
CA ILE A 119 12.43 -3.69 -24.06
C ILE A 119 13.92 -4.05 -23.97
N SER A 120 14.46 -3.97 -22.77
CA SER A 120 15.78 -4.51 -22.41
C SER A 120 15.68 -5.27 -21.10
N GLY A 121 16.61 -6.19 -20.83
CA GLY A 121 16.62 -6.95 -19.59
C GLY A 121 17.08 -8.39 -19.76
N ARG A 122 16.55 -9.27 -18.90
CA ARG A 122 16.87 -10.70 -18.89
C ARG A 122 15.65 -11.55 -18.60
N VAL A 123 15.67 -12.77 -19.13
CA VAL A 123 14.66 -13.80 -18.90
C VAL A 123 15.36 -15.02 -18.31
N GLU A 124 14.77 -15.62 -17.29
CA GLU A 124 15.23 -16.88 -16.71
C GLU A 124 14.19 -17.96 -17.01
N CYS A 125 14.64 -19.03 -17.66
CA CYS A 125 13.82 -20.19 -18.00
C CYS A 125 14.68 -21.45 -17.85
N ASN A 126 14.49 -22.17 -16.75
CA ASN A 126 15.32 -23.34 -16.41
C ASN A 126 15.18 -24.52 -17.40
N VAL A 127 14.16 -24.49 -18.25
CA VAL A 127 13.95 -25.48 -19.32
C VAL A 127 14.82 -25.19 -20.55
N LEU A 128 15.13 -23.90 -20.78
CA LEU A 128 15.88 -23.46 -21.98
C LEU A 128 17.35 -23.24 -21.70
N SER A 129 17.71 -22.78 -20.51
CA SER A 129 19.07 -22.45 -20.10
C SER A 129 19.21 -22.44 -18.58
N ASP A 130 20.34 -22.98 -18.09
CA ASP A 130 20.71 -22.90 -16.66
C ASP A 130 21.14 -21.47 -16.24
N LYS A 131 21.37 -20.58 -17.19
CA LYS A 131 21.77 -19.19 -16.97
C LYS A 131 20.75 -18.22 -17.58
N PRO A 132 20.66 -16.98 -17.06
CA PRO A 132 19.77 -15.99 -17.61
C PRO A 132 20.01 -15.74 -19.11
N LEU A 133 18.92 -15.64 -19.86
CA LEU A 133 18.90 -15.30 -21.27
C LEU A 133 18.90 -13.77 -21.43
N THR A 134 19.75 -13.26 -22.30
CA THR A 134 19.87 -11.81 -22.58
C THR A 134 18.84 -11.39 -23.63
N VAL A 135 18.11 -10.31 -23.32
CA VAL A 135 17.14 -9.71 -24.26
C VAL A 135 17.85 -8.89 -25.33
N ARG A 136 17.47 -9.10 -26.59
CA ARG A 136 17.87 -8.30 -27.76
C ARG A 136 16.63 -7.95 -28.59
N ASN A 137 16.69 -6.84 -29.31
CA ASN A 137 15.63 -6.40 -30.23
C ASN A 137 14.23 -6.45 -29.59
N GLY A 138 14.14 -6.04 -28.32
CA GLY A 138 12.90 -6.12 -27.57
C GLY A 138 11.93 -4.99 -27.97
N GLU A 139 10.71 -5.36 -28.35
CA GLU A 139 9.60 -4.46 -28.69
C GLU A 139 8.44 -4.70 -27.71
N PHE A 140 7.93 -3.60 -27.17
CA PHE A 140 6.72 -3.54 -26.35
C PHE A 140 5.66 -2.74 -27.07
N ARG A 141 4.41 -3.22 -27.08
CA ARG A 141 3.25 -2.47 -27.57
C ARG A 141 2.21 -2.41 -26.49
N LEU A 142 1.84 -1.18 -26.12
CA LEU A 142 0.90 -0.93 -25.05
C LEU A 142 -0.50 -0.72 -25.63
N PHE A 143 -1.47 -1.55 -25.22
CA PHE A 143 -2.89 -1.43 -25.58
C PHE A 143 -3.20 -1.45 -27.09
N GLU A 144 -2.49 -2.24 -27.88
CA GLU A 144 -2.78 -2.40 -29.30
C GLU A 144 -4.21 -2.93 -29.51
N ARG A 145 -5.00 -2.22 -30.29
CA ARG A 145 -6.40 -2.61 -30.58
C ARG A 145 -6.41 -3.85 -31.49
N GLN A 146 -7.30 -4.79 -31.17
CA GLN A 146 -7.53 -5.97 -31.99
C GLN A 146 -8.77 -5.76 -32.87
N ALA A 147 -8.73 -6.27 -34.12
CA ALA A 147 -9.86 -6.20 -35.04
C ALA A 147 -11.02 -7.12 -34.58
N PHE A 148 -10.70 -8.22 -33.90
CA PHE A 148 -11.66 -9.20 -33.40
C PHE A 148 -11.09 -9.95 -32.16
N PRO A 149 -11.87 -10.14 -31.07
CA PRO A 149 -13.19 -9.57 -30.78
C PRO A 149 -13.15 -8.03 -30.65
N PRO A 150 -14.24 -7.34 -30.98
CA PRO A 150 -14.31 -5.88 -30.80
C PRO A 150 -14.06 -5.51 -29.34
N ASN A 151 -13.48 -4.32 -29.10
CA ASN A 151 -13.11 -3.80 -27.78
C ASN A 151 -12.01 -4.59 -27.05
N THR A 152 -11.32 -5.52 -27.71
CA THR A 152 -10.17 -6.22 -27.15
C THR A 152 -8.89 -5.44 -27.45
N ARG A 153 -8.05 -5.27 -26.42
CA ARG A 153 -6.70 -4.71 -26.53
C ARG A 153 -5.67 -5.72 -26.09
N LYS A 154 -4.44 -5.61 -26.61
CA LYS A 154 -3.31 -6.45 -26.20
C LYS A 154 -2.15 -5.58 -25.73
N MET A 155 -1.49 -5.99 -24.66
CA MET A 155 -0.11 -5.62 -24.41
C MET A 155 0.77 -6.71 -24.99
N ILE A 156 1.68 -6.37 -25.87
CA ILE A 156 2.50 -7.33 -26.63
C ILE A 156 3.96 -7.16 -26.25
N TYR A 157 4.63 -8.29 -26.01
CA TYR A 157 6.05 -8.38 -25.70
C TYR A 157 6.72 -9.28 -26.75
N LYS A 158 7.62 -8.74 -27.54
CA LYS A 158 8.40 -9.47 -28.54
C LYS A 158 9.88 -9.21 -28.32
N MET A 159 10.69 -10.26 -28.24
CA MET A 159 12.12 -10.10 -28.05
C MET A 159 12.91 -11.34 -28.43
N ASN A 160 14.13 -11.15 -28.91
CA ASN A 160 15.08 -12.22 -29.07
C ASN A 160 15.77 -12.49 -27.73
N LEU A 161 15.90 -13.76 -27.38
CA LEU A 161 16.60 -14.23 -26.19
C LEU A 161 17.88 -14.97 -26.64
N ILE A 162 19.02 -14.56 -26.07
CA ILE A 162 20.31 -15.17 -26.40
C ILE A 162 20.86 -15.85 -25.16
N ALA A 163 21.08 -17.16 -25.27
CA ALA A 163 21.75 -17.95 -24.23
C ALA A 163 23.27 -17.75 -24.31
N GLU A 164 23.97 -18.03 -23.21
CA GLU A 164 25.43 -17.89 -23.14
C GLU A 164 26.18 -18.75 -24.18
N ASN A 165 25.62 -19.90 -24.53
CA ASN A 165 26.15 -20.79 -25.60
C ASN A 165 25.85 -20.32 -27.03
N GLY A 166 25.25 -19.13 -27.17
CA GLY A 166 24.89 -18.53 -28.46
C GLY A 166 23.56 -19.04 -29.05
N LYS A 167 22.86 -19.97 -28.40
CA LYS A 167 21.54 -20.41 -28.86
C LYS A 167 20.55 -19.28 -28.77
N GLN A 168 19.72 -19.11 -29.79
CA GLN A 168 18.75 -18.04 -29.90
C GLN A 168 17.33 -18.58 -29.81
N TYR A 169 16.47 -17.80 -29.17
CA TYR A 169 15.05 -18.05 -29.03
C TYR A 169 14.27 -16.76 -29.27
N PHE A 170 13.05 -16.89 -29.74
CA PHE A 170 12.12 -15.77 -29.88
C PHE A 170 11.02 -15.88 -28.87
N PHE A 171 10.91 -14.86 -28.00
CA PHE A 171 9.87 -14.73 -27.00
C PHE A 171 8.76 -13.86 -27.56
N ASN A 172 7.55 -14.41 -27.65
CA ASN A 172 6.35 -13.74 -28.10
C ASN A 172 5.27 -13.91 -27.05
N ALA A 173 4.87 -12.83 -26.40
CA ALA A 173 3.92 -12.91 -25.32
C ALA A 173 2.92 -11.76 -25.35
N PHE A 174 1.75 -11.98 -24.74
CA PHE A 174 0.69 -10.98 -24.70
C PHE A 174 -0.16 -11.09 -23.44
N LYS A 175 -0.64 -9.94 -22.98
CA LYS A 175 -1.76 -9.83 -22.03
C LYS A 175 -3.00 -9.44 -22.82
N LEU A 176 -4.14 -10.09 -22.52
CA LEU A 176 -5.44 -9.75 -23.10
C LEU A 176 -6.18 -8.80 -22.16
N ILE A 177 -6.68 -7.71 -22.73
CA ILE A 177 -7.53 -6.75 -22.02
C ILE A 177 -8.86 -6.75 -22.77
N LYS A 178 -9.87 -7.39 -22.17
CA LYS A 178 -11.18 -7.57 -22.77
C LYS A 178 -12.19 -6.68 -22.07
N ASP A 179 -13.09 -6.10 -22.87
CA ASP A 179 -14.32 -5.48 -22.39
C ASP A 179 -15.39 -6.59 -22.25
N ASP A 180 -15.32 -7.35 -21.15
CA ASP A 180 -16.29 -8.40 -20.84
C ASP A 180 -17.00 -8.05 -19.52
N PRO A 181 -18.29 -7.64 -19.56
CA PRO A 181 -19.04 -7.25 -18.37
C PRO A 181 -19.29 -8.42 -17.39
N HIS A 182 -18.97 -9.66 -17.77
CA HIS A 182 -19.15 -10.84 -16.94
C HIS A 182 -17.83 -11.39 -16.39
N SER A 183 -16.67 -10.85 -16.77
CA SER A 183 -15.40 -11.27 -16.21
C SER A 183 -15.11 -10.51 -14.92
N LEU A 184 -15.26 -11.17 -13.79
CA LEU A 184 -14.85 -10.68 -12.46
C LEU A 184 -13.32 -10.68 -12.29
N ASP A 185 -12.56 -10.97 -13.34
CA ASP A 185 -11.12 -11.23 -13.30
C ASP A 185 -10.28 -10.14 -13.99
N LEU A 186 -10.65 -8.85 -13.80
CA LEU A 186 -9.87 -7.71 -14.31
C LEU A 186 -8.39 -7.80 -13.91
N TRP A 187 -8.10 -8.26 -12.68
CA TRP A 187 -6.74 -8.45 -12.21
C TRP A 187 -6.02 -9.55 -13.00
N ASP A 188 -6.67 -10.70 -13.20
CA ASP A 188 -6.08 -11.80 -13.97
C ASP A 188 -5.84 -11.40 -15.44
N ASP A 189 -6.74 -10.64 -16.07
CA ASP A 189 -6.59 -10.14 -17.45
C ASP A 189 -5.41 -9.17 -17.61
N THR A 190 -5.20 -8.27 -16.64
CA THR A 190 -4.10 -7.28 -16.70
C THR A 190 -2.77 -7.81 -16.19
N THR A 191 -2.78 -8.84 -15.37
CA THR A 191 -1.59 -9.40 -14.73
C THR A 191 -1.13 -10.71 -15.30
N THR A 192 -1.95 -11.39 -16.10
CA THR A 192 -1.62 -12.67 -16.75
C THR A 192 -1.01 -12.46 -18.13
N LEU A 193 0.21 -12.92 -18.30
CA LEU A 193 0.96 -12.90 -19.55
C LEU A 193 1.03 -14.32 -20.13
N PHE A 194 0.45 -14.50 -21.32
CA PHE A 194 0.54 -15.72 -22.10
C PHE A 194 1.80 -15.70 -22.93
N VAL A 195 2.60 -16.76 -22.87
CA VAL A 195 3.95 -16.80 -23.42
C VAL A 195 4.09 -17.95 -24.41
N ASP A 196 4.60 -17.64 -25.59
CA ASP A 196 5.11 -18.59 -26.58
C ASP A 196 6.61 -18.36 -26.75
N ILE A 197 7.40 -19.43 -26.80
CA ILE A 197 8.82 -19.34 -27.09
C ILE A 197 9.10 -20.23 -28.31
N TYR A 198 9.82 -19.67 -29.30
CA TYR A 198 10.20 -20.32 -30.54
C TYR A 198 11.72 -20.47 -30.60
N GLU A 199 12.21 -21.48 -31.36
CA GLU A 199 13.63 -21.54 -31.70
C GLU A 199 13.96 -20.53 -32.82
N GLY A 200 15.12 -19.87 -32.72
CA GLY A 200 15.56 -18.88 -33.70
C GLY A 200 15.16 -17.44 -33.38
N GLU A 201 14.93 -16.62 -34.41
CA GLU A 201 14.81 -15.17 -34.29
C GLU A 201 13.39 -14.64 -34.47
N ASP A 202 12.43 -15.48 -34.85
CA ASP A 202 11.04 -15.09 -35.10
C ASP A 202 10.05 -16.25 -34.86
N THR A 203 8.79 -16.04 -35.18
CA THR A 203 7.69 -17.01 -35.02
C THR A 203 7.65 -18.09 -36.08
N GLN A 204 8.57 -18.11 -37.06
CA GLN A 204 8.68 -19.17 -38.09
C GLN A 204 9.47 -20.36 -37.56
N GLY A 205 10.21 -20.20 -36.48
CA GLY A 205 10.93 -21.27 -35.80
C GLY A 205 10.01 -22.29 -35.15
N ALA A 206 10.59 -23.44 -34.78
CA ALA A 206 9.84 -24.45 -34.04
C ALA A 206 9.40 -23.94 -32.66
N VAL A 207 8.16 -24.25 -32.27
CA VAL A 207 7.64 -23.89 -30.92
C VAL A 207 8.39 -24.68 -29.86
N CYS A 208 9.10 -24.01 -28.96
CA CYS A 208 9.77 -24.63 -27.81
C CYS A 208 8.77 -25.00 -26.71
N GLY A 209 7.74 -24.21 -26.55
CA GLY A 209 6.73 -24.43 -25.52
C GLY A 209 5.87 -23.20 -25.25
N HIS A 210 4.97 -23.39 -24.29
CA HIS A 210 4.03 -22.38 -23.83
C HIS A 210 4.14 -22.17 -22.31
N GLY A 211 3.71 -21.01 -21.84
CA GLY A 211 3.69 -20.70 -20.42
C GLY A 211 2.73 -19.59 -20.05
N ILE A 212 2.53 -19.45 -18.76
CA ILE A 212 1.83 -18.31 -18.17
C ILE A 212 2.73 -17.70 -17.11
N MET A 213 2.84 -16.36 -17.14
CA MET A 213 3.49 -15.59 -16.11
C MET A 213 2.46 -14.65 -15.47
N LYS A 214 2.63 -14.39 -14.19
CA LYS A 214 1.76 -13.47 -13.44
C LYS A 214 2.62 -12.40 -12.76
N ILE A 215 2.07 -11.21 -12.65
CA ILE A 215 2.66 -10.17 -11.80
C ILE A 215 2.07 -10.32 -10.40
N ALA A 216 2.92 -10.41 -9.38
CA ALA A 216 2.42 -10.37 -8.02
C ALA A 216 1.96 -8.94 -7.66
N PRO A 217 0.94 -8.75 -6.80
CA PRO A 217 0.46 -7.43 -6.41
C PRO A 217 1.57 -6.50 -5.93
N ILE A 218 2.54 -7.04 -5.20
CA ILE A 218 3.69 -6.31 -4.71
C ILE A 218 4.65 -5.87 -5.83
N ASP A 219 4.84 -6.71 -6.86
CA ASP A 219 5.68 -6.37 -8.00
C ASP A 219 5.05 -5.27 -8.84
N PHE A 220 3.71 -5.21 -8.92
CA PHE A 220 2.99 -4.13 -9.58
C PHE A 220 3.20 -2.77 -8.89
N VAL A 221 3.10 -2.72 -7.55
CA VAL A 221 3.40 -1.51 -6.77
C VAL A 221 4.86 -1.09 -6.96
N THR A 222 5.77 -2.07 -6.92
CA THR A 222 7.20 -1.85 -7.17
C THR A 222 7.44 -1.30 -8.57
N GLN A 223 6.73 -1.80 -9.58
CA GLN A 223 6.81 -1.32 -10.96
C GLN A 223 6.44 0.16 -11.08
N LEU A 224 5.37 0.61 -10.43
CA LEU A 224 4.98 2.02 -10.41
C LEU A 224 6.10 2.91 -9.81
N ALA A 225 6.77 2.43 -8.77
CA ALA A 225 7.89 3.14 -8.15
C ALA A 225 9.16 3.19 -9.04
N THR A 226 9.26 2.35 -10.08
CA THR A 226 10.40 2.35 -11.02
C THR A 226 10.24 3.35 -12.16
N ILE A 227 9.09 4.02 -12.28
CA ILE A 227 8.85 4.98 -13.37
C ILE A 227 9.87 6.11 -13.30
N ARG A 228 10.62 6.27 -14.38
CA ARG A 228 11.65 7.30 -14.56
C ARG A 228 11.35 8.11 -15.81
N VAL A 229 11.54 9.40 -15.70
CA VAL A 229 11.42 10.34 -16.83
C VAL A 229 12.80 10.86 -17.16
N SER A 230 13.19 10.74 -18.42
CA SER A 230 14.43 11.28 -18.98
C SER A 230 14.18 12.59 -19.72
N HIS A 231 15.20 13.46 -19.76
CA HIS A 231 15.19 14.73 -20.52
C HIS A 231 14.03 15.69 -20.17
N ALA A 232 13.55 15.65 -18.92
CA ALA A 232 12.58 16.64 -18.45
C ALA A 232 13.30 17.93 -18.03
N GLU A 233 12.88 19.07 -18.58
CA GLU A 233 13.49 20.39 -18.35
C GLU A 233 13.37 20.88 -16.89
N SER A 234 12.39 20.37 -16.15
CA SER A 234 12.10 20.74 -14.77
C SER A 234 11.41 19.64 -13.98
N LYS A 235 11.36 19.79 -12.64
CA LYS A 235 10.53 18.88 -11.79
C LYS A 235 9.07 18.90 -12.22
N ALA A 236 8.52 20.05 -12.57
CA ALA A 236 7.13 20.19 -13.04
C ALA A 236 6.91 19.46 -14.37
N ALA A 237 7.85 19.54 -15.32
CA ALA A 237 7.80 18.80 -16.57
C ALA A 237 7.86 17.29 -16.36
N ARG A 238 8.71 16.83 -15.42
CA ARG A 238 8.79 15.43 -15.01
C ARG A 238 7.46 14.91 -14.44
N LEU A 239 6.84 15.66 -13.54
CA LEU A 239 5.55 15.32 -12.95
C LEU A 239 4.45 15.29 -14.01
N LYS A 240 4.44 16.27 -14.92
CA LYS A 240 3.50 16.31 -16.03
C LYS A 240 3.62 15.09 -16.94
N ALA A 241 4.85 14.62 -17.22
CA ALA A 241 5.09 13.43 -18.03
C ALA A 241 4.55 12.15 -17.33
N ILE A 242 4.82 11.98 -16.03
CA ILE A 242 4.28 10.86 -15.23
C ILE A 242 2.75 10.90 -15.22
N ALA A 243 2.16 12.07 -14.95
CA ALA A 243 0.71 12.25 -14.96
C ALA A 243 0.09 11.96 -16.35
N ARG A 244 0.75 12.40 -17.42
CA ARG A 244 0.32 12.17 -18.80
C ARG A 244 0.30 10.68 -19.17
N PHE A 245 1.39 9.96 -18.83
CA PHE A 245 1.44 8.50 -19.03
C PHE A 245 0.39 7.78 -18.20
N GLY A 246 0.29 8.11 -16.94
CA GLY A 246 -0.67 7.52 -16.03
C GLY A 246 -2.12 7.77 -16.48
N GLN A 247 -2.46 8.99 -16.92
CA GLN A 247 -3.79 9.32 -17.47
C GLN A 247 -4.12 8.49 -18.73
N PHE A 248 -3.14 8.30 -19.61
CA PHE A 248 -3.30 7.44 -20.77
C PHE A 248 -3.52 5.98 -20.36
N PHE A 249 -2.67 5.45 -19.49
CA PHE A 249 -2.72 4.06 -19.04
C PHE A 249 -4.04 3.73 -18.34
N ALA A 250 -4.39 4.49 -17.31
CA ALA A 250 -5.64 4.29 -16.56
C ALA A 250 -6.88 4.62 -17.41
N GLY A 251 -6.83 5.67 -18.24
CA GLY A 251 -7.92 6.02 -19.14
C GLY A 251 -8.21 4.93 -20.17
N THR A 252 -7.18 4.25 -20.66
CA THR A 252 -7.35 3.14 -21.60
C THR A 252 -7.92 1.89 -20.92
N LEU A 253 -7.47 1.57 -19.72
CA LEU A 253 -8.07 0.49 -18.91
C LEU A 253 -9.54 0.80 -18.60
N TYR A 254 -9.85 2.03 -18.22
CA TYR A 254 -11.23 2.45 -17.99
C TYR A 254 -12.11 2.34 -19.23
N GLN A 255 -11.63 2.71 -20.42
CA GLN A 255 -12.38 2.52 -21.66
C GLN A 255 -12.63 1.05 -21.98
N SER A 256 -11.70 0.15 -21.60
CA SER A 256 -11.82 -1.29 -21.84
C SER A 256 -12.72 -1.99 -20.81
N TYR A 257 -12.86 -1.45 -19.61
CA TYR A 257 -13.61 -2.06 -18.50
C TYR A 257 -14.68 -1.15 -17.91
N GLY A 258 -14.87 0.05 -18.48
CA GLY A 258 -15.77 1.07 -17.93
C GLY A 258 -17.24 0.65 -17.85
N SER A 259 -17.68 -0.29 -18.71
CA SER A 259 -19.01 -0.86 -18.64
C SER A 259 -19.26 -1.71 -17.38
N ILE A 260 -18.21 -2.28 -16.80
CA ILE A 260 -18.26 -3.05 -15.53
C ILE A 260 -18.40 -2.10 -14.34
N PHE A 261 -17.88 -0.85 -14.46
CA PHE A 261 -17.93 0.18 -13.42
C PHE A 261 -19.16 1.10 -13.53
N TYR A 262 -19.90 1.01 -14.63
CA TYR A 262 -21.15 1.74 -14.87
C TYR A 262 -22.38 0.85 -14.63
N GLN A 263 -22.61 0.40 -13.40
CA GLN A 263 -23.99 0.44 -12.92
C GLN A 263 -24.19 1.88 -12.46
N GLU A 264 -25.02 2.61 -13.21
CA GLU A 264 -25.43 3.95 -12.86
C GLU A 264 -25.83 3.99 -11.38
N ARG A 265 -24.95 4.47 -10.52
CA ARG A 265 -25.41 5.25 -9.40
C ARG A 265 -25.83 6.57 -10.00
N THR A 266 -27.10 6.64 -10.43
CA THR A 266 -27.81 7.89 -10.45
C THR A 266 -27.66 8.47 -9.05
N HIS A 267 -26.70 9.36 -8.87
CA HIS A 267 -26.72 10.30 -7.77
C HIS A 267 -27.95 11.18 -8.04
N SER A 268 -29.11 10.66 -7.62
CA SER A 268 -30.25 11.48 -7.33
C SER A 268 -29.76 12.49 -6.30
N GLY A 269 -29.85 13.77 -6.63
CA GLY A 269 -29.33 14.90 -5.86
C GLY A 269 -29.51 14.68 -4.36
N GLU A 270 -28.45 14.97 -3.64
CA GLU A 270 -28.23 14.90 -2.21
C GLU A 270 -29.50 14.89 -1.35
N LEU A 271 -30.08 13.74 -1.13
CA LEU A 271 -30.86 13.51 0.09
C LEU A 271 -29.82 13.16 1.16
N VAL A 272 -29.43 14.15 1.97
CA VAL A 272 -28.66 13.91 3.19
C VAL A 272 -29.29 12.74 3.93
N ARG A 273 -28.54 11.65 4.11
CA ARG A 273 -29.02 10.46 4.79
C ARG A 273 -29.65 10.83 6.15
N LYS A 274 -30.88 10.39 6.39
CA LYS A 274 -31.53 10.60 7.68
C LYS A 274 -30.83 9.76 8.74
N LYS A 275 -30.09 10.41 9.65
CA LYS A 275 -29.39 9.77 10.74
C LYS A 275 -30.40 9.26 11.79
N ARG A 276 -30.14 8.06 12.32
CA ARG A 276 -30.85 7.54 13.48
C ARG A 276 -30.48 8.35 14.73
N PRO A 277 -31.43 8.74 15.58
CA PRO A 277 -31.08 9.30 16.89
C PRO A 277 -30.28 8.31 17.72
N LEU A 278 -29.23 8.76 18.39
CA LEU A 278 -28.46 7.92 19.31
C LEU A 278 -29.26 7.67 20.59
N ARG A 279 -29.13 6.47 21.13
CA ARG A 279 -29.66 6.08 22.45
C ARG A 279 -28.70 6.54 23.54
N ALA A 280 -28.38 7.84 23.52
CA ALA A 280 -27.48 8.50 24.44
C ALA A 280 -27.98 9.93 24.70
N PRO A 281 -27.62 10.55 25.85
CA PRO A 281 -27.93 11.95 26.11
C PRO A 281 -27.36 12.89 25.06
N THR A 282 -27.94 14.09 24.97
CA THR A 282 -27.39 15.14 24.08
C THR A 282 -25.92 15.40 24.43
N PRO A 283 -25.00 15.37 23.47
CA PRO A 283 -23.59 15.57 23.76
C PRO A 283 -23.25 17.02 24.12
N GLU A 284 -22.25 17.17 24.97
CA GLU A 284 -21.59 18.44 25.26
C GLU A 284 -20.25 18.51 24.54
N VAL A 285 -19.97 19.57 23.79
CA VAL A 285 -18.72 19.74 23.05
C VAL A 285 -17.83 20.76 23.73
N TYR A 286 -16.57 20.39 23.96
CA TYR A 286 -15.57 21.23 24.59
C TYR A 286 -14.38 21.41 23.63
N LEU A 287 -14.19 22.63 23.15
CA LEU A 287 -12.98 23.01 22.41
C LEU A 287 -11.90 23.41 23.42
N PHE A 288 -10.66 23.05 23.15
CA PHE A 288 -9.51 23.40 23.98
C PHE A 288 -8.22 23.39 23.17
N ASP A 289 -7.25 24.18 23.61
CA ASP A 289 -5.96 24.28 22.93
C ASP A 289 -4.90 23.42 23.61
N THR A 290 -4.01 22.86 22.83
CA THR A 290 -2.79 22.20 23.29
C THR A 290 -1.71 23.25 23.61
N ALA A 291 -0.62 22.81 24.26
CA ALA A 291 0.51 23.68 24.56
C ALA A 291 1.25 24.22 23.32
N ASP A 292 1.10 23.55 22.15
CA ASP A 292 1.59 24.01 20.85
C ASP A 292 0.50 24.68 19.99
N HIS A 293 -0.56 25.19 20.64
CA HIS A 293 -1.62 26.00 20.04
C HIS A 293 -2.43 25.30 18.94
N VAL A 294 -2.63 23.99 19.04
CA VAL A 294 -3.55 23.24 18.19
C VAL A 294 -4.88 23.09 18.90
N GLN A 295 -5.97 23.53 18.28
CA GLN A 295 -7.31 23.37 18.83
C GLN A 295 -7.81 21.94 18.63
N LEU A 296 -8.21 21.31 19.73
CA LEU A 296 -8.79 19.97 19.79
C LEU A 296 -10.25 20.03 20.26
N SER A 297 -10.95 18.89 20.16
CA SER A 297 -12.34 18.76 20.61
C SER A 297 -12.53 17.53 21.48
N LEU A 298 -13.31 17.68 22.53
CA LEU A 298 -13.86 16.60 23.33
C LEU A 298 -15.38 16.64 23.25
N THR A 299 -16.01 15.53 22.90
CA THR A 299 -17.47 15.37 22.89
C THR A 299 -17.85 14.44 24.05
N ARG A 300 -18.65 14.94 25.01
CA ARG A 300 -19.06 14.23 26.22
C ARG A 300 -20.48 13.72 26.10
N TYR A 301 -20.70 12.46 26.45
CA TYR A 301 -22.02 11.86 26.66
C TYR A 301 -22.14 11.43 28.13
N ARG A 302 -22.98 12.13 28.91
CA ARG A 302 -23.16 11.85 30.34
C ARG A 302 -24.00 10.63 30.58
N GLY A 303 -23.39 9.46 30.71
CA GLY A 303 -24.09 8.21 30.93
C GLY A 303 -24.42 7.91 32.38
N GLY A 304 -23.52 8.30 33.31
CA GLY A 304 -23.68 8.01 34.73
C GLY A 304 -22.44 8.41 35.56
N ASP A 305 -22.24 7.74 36.67
CA ASP A 305 -21.24 8.09 37.70
C ASP A 305 -20.06 7.08 37.82
N LYS A 306 -20.00 6.06 36.98
CA LYS A 306 -18.87 5.08 36.96
C LYS A 306 -17.52 5.71 36.60
N GLY A 307 -17.50 6.98 36.23
CA GLY A 307 -16.30 7.74 35.92
C GLY A 307 -16.06 7.98 34.46
N PRO A 308 -15.09 8.85 34.10
CA PRO A 308 -14.82 9.20 32.71
C PRO A 308 -14.04 8.12 31.98
N VAL A 309 -14.55 7.76 30.78
CA VAL A 309 -13.88 6.92 29.81
C VAL A 309 -13.60 7.73 28.56
N MET A 310 -12.32 7.89 28.18
CA MET A 310 -11.92 8.57 26.95
C MET A 310 -11.77 7.56 25.82
N LEU A 311 -12.45 7.79 24.68
CA LEU A 311 -12.35 7.00 23.47
C LEU A 311 -11.48 7.74 22.44
N VAL A 312 -10.46 7.05 21.90
CA VAL A 312 -9.48 7.63 20.97
C VAL A 312 -9.45 6.84 19.68
N HIS A 313 -9.73 7.50 18.57
CA HIS A 313 -9.80 6.92 17.23
C HIS A 313 -8.44 6.69 16.58
N GLY A 314 -8.43 6.04 15.41
CA GLY A 314 -7.26 5.79 14.58
C GLY A 314 -6.91 6.93 13.61
N LEU A 315 -6.04 6.65 12.63
CA LEU A 315 -5.66 7.59 11.58
C LEU A 315 -6.69 7.58 10.44
N GLY A 316 -6.95 8.75 9.86
CA GLY A 316 -7.86 8.93 8.72
C GLY A 316 -9.34 8.79 9.03
N VAL A 317 -9.69 8.78 10.31
CA VAL A 317 -11.06 8.74 10.85
C VAL A 317 -11.23 9.82 11.93
N ALA A 318 -12.42 9.88 12.51
CA ALA A 318 -12.72 10.74 13.66
C ALA A 318 -13.33 9.94 14.79
N SER A 319 -13.57 10.59 15.93
CA SER A 319 -14.25 10.01 17.08
C SER A 319 -15.67 9.51 16.76
N SER A 320 -16.28 9.96 15.67
CA SER A 320 -17.58 9.51 15.17
C SER A 320 -17.66 8.02 14.87
N ILE A 321 -16.52 7.32 14.69
CA ILE A 321 -16.53 5.84 14.55
C ILE A 321 -17.12 5.14 15.78
N PHE A 322 -17.01 5.73 16.97
CA PHE A 322 -17.55 5.19 18.22
C PHE A 322 -19.03 5.51 18.44
N SER A 323 -19.57 6.48 17.71
CA SER A 323 -20.95 6.95 17.82
C SER A 323 -21.73 6.87 16.51
N THR A 324 -21.28 6.04 15.57
CA THR A 324 -21.98 5.90 14.29
C THR A 324 -23.39 5.32 14.49
N ASP A 325 -24.35 5.91 13.77
CA ASP A 325 -25.75 5.46 13.74
C ASP A 325 -26.01 4.36 12.71
N MET A 326 -24.97 3.93 11.98
CA MET A 326 -25.06 2.94 10.90
C MET A 326 -25.00 1.49 11.38
N ILE A 327 -24.78 1.28 12.67
CA ILE A 327 -24.90 -0.04 13.33
C ILE A 327 -25.99 0.01 14.41
N ASP A 328 -26.46 -1.13 14.87
CA ASP A 328 -27.55 -1.17 15.84
C ASP A 328 -27.13 -0.57 17.19
N THR A 329 -26.05 -1.03 17.77
CA THR A 329 -25.51 -0.53 19.05
C THR A 329 -24.06 -0.14 18.88
N ASN A 330 -23.76 1.15 18.98
CA ASN A 330 -22.39 1.65 18.93
C ASN A 330 -21.76 1.70 20.35
N LEU A 331 -20.43 1.89 20.40
CA LEU A 331 -19.70 1.83 21.66
C LEU A 331 -20.11 2.93 22.65
N VAL A 332 -20.49 4.13 22.17
CA VAL A 332 -21.00 5.21 23.03
C VAL A 332 -22.32 4.79 23.68
N GLU A 333 -23.28 4.31 22.90
CA GLU A 333 -24.57 3.83 23.40
C GLU A 333 -24.39 2.71 24.41
N TYR A 334 -23.48 1.77 24.13
CA TYR A 334 -23.19 0.64 24.99
C TYR A 334 -22.61 1.08 26.34
N LEU A 335 -21.62 1.98 26.35
CA LEU A 335 -21.00 2.45 27.58
C LEU A 335 -21.91 3.39 28.38
N VAL A 336 -22.67 4.24 27.70
CA VAL A 336 -23.69 5.10 28.35
C VAL A 336 -24.77 4.26 29.01
N ALA A 337 -25.28 3.21 28.37
CA ALA A 337 -26.24 2.28 28.97
C ALA A 337 -25.68 1.57 30.21
N ASN A 338 -24.36 1.40 30.29
CA ASN A 338 -23.64 0.84 31.42
C ASN A 338 -23.14 1.90 32.42
N GLN A 339 -23.67 3.14 32.35
CA GLN A 339 -23.48 4.21 33.33
C GLN A 339 -22.08 4.86 33.36
N TYR A 340 -21.34 4.80 32.21
CA TYR A 340 -20.10 5.51 32.07
C TYR A 340 -20.31 6.93 31.54
N ASP A 341 -19.46 7.85 31.99
CA ASP A 341 -19.30 9.19 31.46
C ASP A 341 -18.34 9.14 30.30
N VAL A 342 -18.86 9.14 29.04
CA VAL A 342 -18.10 8.84 27.84
C VAL A 342 -17.60 10.11 27.17
N TRP A 343 -16.30 10.14 26.85
CA TRP A 343 -15.60 11.27 26.25
C TRP A 343 -14.94 10.86 24.93
N LEU A 344 -15.38 11.42 23.83
CA LEU A 344 -14.79 11.22 22.52
C LEU A 344 -13.73 12.28 22.27
N LEU A 345 -12.50 11.88 22.04
CA LEU A 345 -11.41 12.80 21.68
C LEU A 345 -11.25 12.87 20.18
N ASP A 346 -11.42 14.07 19.62
CA ASP A 346 -10.91 14.44 18.31
C ASP A 346 -9.59 15.18 18.50
N TYR A 347 -8.48 14.48 18.24
CA TYR A 347 -7.12 15.01 18.34
C TYR A 347 -6.62 15.49 16.97
N ARG A 348 -5.39 16.04 16.87
CA ARG A 348 -4.92 16.80 15.69
C ARG A 348 -5.03 16.08 14.35
N VAL A 349 -5.11 14.75 14.29
CA VAL A 349 -5.29 13.98 13.04
C VAL A 349 -6.75 13.59 12.78
N SER A 350 -7.70 14.07 13.60
CA SER A 350 -9.12 13.83 13.36
C SER A 350 -9.61 14.54 12.12
N ILE A 351 -10.30 13.79 11.24
CA ILE A 351 -10.87 14.32 9.99
C ILE A 351 -11.97 15.39 10.22
N LEU A 352 -12.44 15.57 11.45
CA LEU A 352 -13.39 16.63 11.83
C LEU A 352 -12.70 17.94 12.19
N LEU A 353 -11.37 17.96 12.35
CA LEU A 353 -10.63 19.14 12.73
C LEU A 353 -9.81 19.71 11.56
N PRO A 354 -9.75 21.04 11.41
CA PRO A 354 -8.88 21.69 10.42
C PRO A 354 -7.39 21.35 10.59
N ALA A 355 -7.01 20.89 11.79
CA ALA A 355 -5.65 20.48 12.10
C ALA A 355 -5.19 19.24 11.31
N ALA A 356 -6.10 18.36 10.89
CA ALA A 356 -5.78 17.15 10.11
C ALA A 356 -5.10 17.47 8.76
N ALA A 357 -5.41 18.61 8.16
CA ALA A 357 -4.78 19.07 6.93
C ALA A 357 -3.35 19.61 7.13
N LYS A 358 -2.93 19.87 8.39
CA LYS A 358 -1.59 20.34 8.70
C LYS A 358 -0.65 19.15 8.92
N GLN A 359 0.59 19.28 8.45
CA GLN A 359 1.61 18.27 8.68
C GLN A 359 1.90 18.11 10.18
N SER A 360 1.84 16.87 10.66
CA SER A 360 2.11 16.52 12.05
C SER A 360 2.57 15.06 12.16
N ASN A 361 3.17 14.72 13.29
CA ASN A 361 3.63 13.35 13.56
C ASN A 361 3.18 12.84 14.93
N GLY A 362 3.44 11.57 15.22
CA GLY A 362 3.04 10.92 16.46
C GLY A 362 3.70 11.50 17.72
N ASP A 363 4.91 12.04 17.61
CA ASP A 363 5.60 12.65 18.76
C ASP A 363 4.85 13.89 19.25
N GLN A 364 4.33 14.70 18.32
CA GLN A 364 3.52 15.88 18.67
C GLN A 364 2.20 15.49 19.31
N VAL A 365 1.52 14.46 18.75
CA VAL A 365 0.30 13.89 19.34
C VAL A 365 0.56 13.42 20.76
N ALA A 366 1.59 12.60 20.96
CA ALA A 366 1.94 12.03 22.25
C ALA A 366 2.30 13.09 23.29
N LYS A 367 3.03 14.12 22.87
CA LYS A 367 3.55 15.16 23.75
C LYS A 367 2.51 16.20 24.15
N TYR A 368 1.58 16.54 23.25
CA TYR A 368 0.71 17.69 23.45
C TYR A 368 -0.77 17.34 23.57
N ASP A 369 -1.30 16.43 22.73
CA ASP A 369 -2.74 16.20 22.61
C ASP A 369 -3.30 15.46 23.83
N TYR A 370 -2.70 14.31 24.17
CA TYR A 370 -3.21 13.49 25.28
C TYR A 370 -3.05 14.13 26.65
N PRO A 371 -1.92 14.78 27.00
CA PRO A 371 -1.82 15.50 28.26
C PRO A 371 -2.88 16.62 28.39
N ALA A 372 -3.14 17.36 27.30
CA ALA A 372 -4.18 18.40 27.31
C ALA A 372 -5.59 17.81 27.47
N ALA A 373 -5.91 16.72 26.73
CA ALA A 373 -7.21 16.06 26.79
C ALA A 373 -7.49 15.44 28.19
N VAL A 374 -6.55 14.66 28.72
CA VAL A 374 -6.68 14.01 30.03
C VAL A 374 -6.84 15.07 31.13
N ASN A 375 -6.04 16.14 31.10
CA ASN A 375 -6.16 17.24 32.06
C ASN A 375 -7.51 17.96 31.93
N LYS A 376 -8.00 18.19 30.70
CA LYS A 376 -9.30 18.83 30.46
C LYS A 376 -10.45 17.99 31.01
N ILE A 377 -10.47 16.68 30.77
CA ILE A 377 -11.49 15.77 31.32
C ILE A 377 -11.46 15.78 32.85
N ARG A 378 -10.29 15.62 33.46
CA ARG A 378 -10.12 15.63 34.92
C ARG A 378 -10.59 16.95 35.54
N THR A 379 -10.26 18.08 34.92
CA THR A 379 -10.69 19.41 35.39
C THR A 379 -12.21 19.55 35.35
N ILE A 380 -12.88 19.06 34.31
CA ILE A 380 -14.33 19.19 34.15
C ILE A 380 -15.08 18.21 35.06
N THR A 381 -14.57 16.99 35.22
CA THR A 381 -15.23 15.95 36.01
C THR A 381 -14.87 15.96 37.48
N GLY A 382 -13.75 16.55 37.84
CA GLY A 382 -13.18 16.45 39.21
C GLY A 382 -12.55 15.09 39.51
N ALA A 383 -12.44 14.19 38.51
CA ALA A 383 -11.88 12.86 38.70
C ALA A 383 -10.34 12.91 38.81
N ASP A 384 -9.78 12.09 39.72
CA ASP A 384 -8.32 11.95 39.85
C ASP A 384 -7.65 11.29 38.66
N SER A 385 -8.40 10.43 37.96
CA SER A 385 -7.92 9.69 36.81
C SER A 385 -9.06 9.30 35.84
N ILE A 386 -8.70 8.99 34.61
CA ILE A 386 -9.61 8.51 33.58
C ILE A 386 -9.30 7.06 33.24
N GLN A 387 -10.23 6.39 32.55
CA GLN A 387 -9.98 5.19 31.76
C GLN A 387 -9.88 5.56 30.29
N ALA A 388 -9.17 4.78 29.49
CA ALA A 388 -9.02 5.04 28.07
C ALA A 388 -9.28 3.80 27.22
N VAL A 389 -10.04 3.94 26.14
CA VAL A 389 -10.17 2.95 25.06
C VAL A 389 -9.54 3.57 23.83
N VAL A 390 -8.43 3.03 23.41
CA VAL A 390 -7.60 3.59 22.32
C VAL A 390 -7.49 2.61 21.16
N HIS A 391 -7.68 3.08 19.94
CA HIS A 391 -7.76 2.25 18.75
C HIS A 391 -6.70 2.65 17.71
N CYS A 392 -6.04 1.65 17.10
CA CYS A 392 -5.15 1.82 15.96
C CYS A 392 -4.03 2.83 16.23
N TYR A 393 -3.85 3.82 15.37
CA TYR A 393 -2.86 4.90 15.53
C TYR A 393 -3.04 5.67 16.85
N GLY A 394 -4.30 5.82 17.31
CA GLY A 394 -4.58 6.37 18.63
C GLY A 394 -3.96 5.55 19.76
N ALA A 395 -3.98 4.21 19.65
CA ALA A 395 -3.29 3.35 20.61
C ALA A 395 -1.77 3.52 20.55
N THR A 396 -1.19 3.53 19.34
CA THR A 396 0.25 3.77 19.12
C THR A 396 0.72 5.03 19.81
N THR A 397 0.09 6.17 19.50
CA THR A 397 0.48 7.48 20.01
C THR A 397 0.12 7.67 21.49
N PHE A 398 -0.93 7.01 21.98
CA PHE A 398 -1.26 7.01 23.40
C PHE A 398 -0.21 6.29 24.24
N PHE A 399 0.28 5.14 23.78
CA PHE A 399 1.39 4.44 24.42
C PHE A 399 2.69 5.25 24.36
N MET A 400 2.96 5.96 23.26
CA MET A 400 4.08 6.93 23.19
C MET A 400 3.92 8.02 24.26
N SER A 401 2.72 8.54 24.49
CA SER A 401 2.43 9.55 25.51
C SER A 401 2.63 9.00 26.92
N MET A 402 2.14 7.79 27.22
CA MET A 402 2.35 7.14 28.51
C MET A 402 3.85 6.92 28.78
N LEU A 403 4.59 6.42 27.78
CA LEU A 403 6.04 6.23 27.85
C LEU A 403 6.78 7.58 28.01
N SER A 404 6.21 8.67 27.51
CA SER A 404 6.72 10.04 27.71
C SER A 404 6.36 10.64 29.08
N GLY A 405 5.52 9.98 29.89
CA GLY A 405 5.19 10.39 31.25
C GLY A 405 3.77 10.94 31.42
N LEU A 406 2.82 10.60 30.52
CA LEU A 406 1.41 10.90 30.74
C LEU A 406 0.92 10.28 32.07
N THR A 407 0.26 11.07 32.88
CA THR A 407 -0.33 10.68 34.16
C THR A 407 -1.85 10.90 34.17
N GLY A 408 -2.55 10.39 35.20
CA GLY A 408 -3.99 10.55 35.33
C GLY A 408 -4.79 9.50 34.50
N VAL A 409 -4.18 8.37 34.14
CA VAL A 409 -4.81 7.24 33.49
C VAL A 409 -4.73 6.03 34.43
N ARG A 410 -5.88 5.43 34.80
CA ARG A 410 -5.93 4.29 35.72
C ARG A 410 -6.03 2.92 35.02
N SER A 411 -6.63 2.87 33.83
CA SER A 411 -6.64 1.64 33.01
C SER A 411 -6.77 1.96 31.51
N VAL A 412 -6.33 1.03 30.66
CA VAL A 412 -6.32 1.17 29.21
C VAL A 412 -6.89 -0.06 28.52
N VAL A 413 -7.73 0.14 27.52
CA VAL A 413 -8.05 -0.86 26.50
C VAL A 413 -7.33 -0.48 25.21
N ALA A 414 -6.34 -1.27 24.81
CA ALA A 414 -5.56 -1.08 23.59
C ALA A 414 -6.10 -1.99 22.47
N SER A 415 -6.73 -1.37 21.48
CA SER A 415 -7.32 -2.07 20.35
C SER A 415 -6.37 -2.09 19.16
N GLN A 416 -6.02 -3.30 18.70
CA GLN A 416 -5.27 -3.70 17.50
C GLN A 416 -3.75 -3.57 17.60
N ILE A 417 -3.21 -2.62 18.33
CA ILE A 417 -1.78 -2.32 18.43
C ILE A 417 -1.47 -1.67 19.79
N ALA A 418 -0.20 -1.72 20.19
CA ALA A 418 0.32 -1.02 21.36
C ALA A 418 1.78 -0.59 21.13
N ALA A 419 2.74 -1.13 21.90
CA ALA A 419 4.15 -0.72 21.83
C ALA A 419 4.99 -1.50 20.81
N ASP A 420 4.64 -2.76 20.53
CA ASP A 420 5.30 -3.58 19.52
C ASP A 420 4.43 -3.65 18.25
N VAL A 421 5.07 -3.67 17.09
CA VAL A 421 4.40 -3.59 15.78
C VAL A 421 4.83 -4.76 14.91
N VAL A 422 3.87 -5.55 14.47
CA VAL A 422 4.07 -6.62 13.50
C VAL A 422 3.07 -6.41 12.37
N VAL A 423 3.58 -6.21 11.16
CA VAL A 423 2.77 -5.99 9.97
C VAL A 423 2.99 -7.10 8.95
N PRO A 424 2.03 -7.36 8.05
CA PRO A 424 2.21 -8.28 6.93
C PRO A 424 3.43 -7.93 6.07
N MET A 425 3.97 -8.91 5.37
CA MET A 425 5.13 -8.72 4.48
C MET A 425 4.85 -7.63 3.43
N ALA A 426 3.64 -7.59 2.86
CA ALA A 426 3.23 -6.57 1.90
C ALA A 426 3.33 -5.15 2.49
N THR A 427 2.87 -4.95 3.73
CA THR A 427 2.97 -3.66 4.43
C THR A 427 4.43 -3.30 4.73
N LYS A 428 5.27 -4.28 5.13
CA LYS A 428 6.71 -4.06 5.30
C LYS A 428 7.38 -3.57 4.02
N MET A 429 6.99 -4.12 2.88
CA MET A 429 7.52 -3.72 1.59
C MET A 429 7.02 -2.32 1.17
N LYS A 430 5.73 -2.03 1.34
CA LYS A 430 5.17 -0.68 1.10
C LYS A 430 5.92 0.39 1.92
N THR A 431 6.16 0.13 3.20
CA THR A 431 6.89 1.05 4.09
C THR A 431 8.39 1.11 3.79
N GLY A 432 8.98 0.00 3.35
CA GLY A 432 10.39 -0.07 2.92
C GLY A 432 10.68 0.69 1.64
N LEU A 433 9.70 0.85 0.75
CA LEU A 433 9.82 1.64 -0.48
C LEU A 433 9.70 3.15 -0.24
N HIS A 434 9.53 3.61 1.00
CA HIS A 434 9.36 5.02 1.34
C HIS A 434 8.27 5.71 0.48
N LEU A 435 7.15 5.00 0.26
CA LEU A 435 6.06 5.49 -0.58
C LEU A 435 5.51 6.86 -0.15
N PRO A 436 5.30 7.16 1.16
CA PRO A 436 4.91 8.50 1.58
C PRO A 436 5.95 9.57 1.21
N SER A 437 7.25 9.34 1.46
CA SER A 437 8.32 10.27 1.07
C SER A 437 8.41 10.49 -0.44
N PHE A 438 8.08 9.47 -1.23
CA PHE A 438 7.99 9.61 -2.68
C PHE A 438 6.80 10.49 -3.08
N LEU A 439 5.63 10.32 -2.48
CA LEU A 439 4.43 11.12 -2.72
C LEU A 439 4.64 12.58 -2.29
N GLU A 440 5.29 12.82 -1.14
CA GLU A 440 5.67 14.17 -0.68
C GLU A 440 6.56 14.89 -1.69
N ARG A 441 7.56 14.19 -2.24
CA ARG A 441 8.42 14.74 -3.31
C ARG A 441 7.66 15.07 -4.59
N LEU A 442 6.50 14.47 -4.79
CA LEU A 442 5.58 14.76 -5.88
C LEU A 442 4.61 15.90 -5.56
N GLY A 443 4.71 16.51 -4.37
CA GLY A 443 3.84 17.60 -3.93
C GLY A 443 2.47 17.12 -3.45
N VAL A 444 2.36 15.86 -3.01
CA VAL A 444 1.17 15.29 -2.37
C VAL A 444 1.32 15.48 -0.87
N ASP A 445 0.52 16.35 -0.28
CA ASP A 445 0.59 16.68 1.15
C ASP A 445 -0.30 15.77 2.01
N SER A 446 -1.32 15.13 1.41
CA SER A 446 -2.24 14.21 2.09
C SER A 446 -2.77 13.14 1.15
N LEU A 447 -3.16 12.00 1.72
CA LEU A 447 -3.95 10.97 1.04
C LEU A 447 -5.39 11.02 1.55
N THR A 448 -6.38 10.91 0.66
CA THR A 448 -7.80 10.95 1.04
C THR A 448 -8.54 9.69 0.62
N ALA A 449 -9.36 9.17 1.53
CA ALA A 449 -10.31 8.10 1.25
C ALA A 449 -11.62 8.61 0.62
N ARG A 450 -11.89 9.92 0.64
CA ARG A 450 -13.08 10.51 0.01
C ARG A 450 -12.91 10.64 -1.49
N VAL A 451 -13.96 10.30 -2.23
CA VAL A 451 -14.03 10.49 -3.68
C VAL A 451 -14.44 11.94 -3.95
N PRO A 452 -13.64 12.76 -4.67
CA PRO A 452 -14.03 14.13 -5.00
C PRO A 452 -15.27 14.15 -5.89
N GLN A 453 -16.23 15.01 -5.59
CA GLN A 453 -17.45 15.21 -6.43
C GLN A 453 -17.16 15.79 -7.82
N GLN A 454 -16.03 16.46 -8.01
CA GLN A 454 -15.51 16.90 -9.30
C GLN A 454 -14.10 16.36 -9.48
N SER A 455 -13.97 15.31 -10.28
CA SER A 455 -12.67 14.70 -10.58
C SER A 455 -11.89 15.56 -11.57
N ASN A 456 -10.92 16.34 -11.10
CA ASN A 456 -9.82 16.80 -11.94
C ASN A 456 -9.01 15.56 -12.37
N GLY A 457 -8.52 15.52 -13.63
CA GLY A 457 -7.96 14.32 -14.26
C GLY A 457 -6.93 13.50 -13.45
N LEU A 458 -6.22 14.11 -12.47
CA LEU A 458 -5.29 13.42 -11.57
C LEU A 458 -5.98 12.59 -10.48
N ALA A 459 -7.08 13.09 -9.89
CA ALA A 459 -7.85 12.36 -8.88
C ALA A 459 -8.55 11.13 -9.48
N SER A 460 -9.12 11.29 -10.68
CA SER A 460 -9.69 10.16 -11.44
C SER A 460 -8.67 9.09 -11.81
N LEU A 461 -7.42 9.50 -12.03
CA LEU A 461 -6.31 8.60 -12.30
C LEU A 461 -5.92 7.78 -11.07
N TYR A 462 -5.85 8.44 -9.94
CA TYR A 462 -5.57 7.83 -8.64
C TYR A 462 -6.63 6.78 -8.30
N ASP A 463 -7.92 7.10 -8.45
CA ASP A 463 -9.03 6.17 -8.17
C ASP A 463 -8.99 4.92 -9.05
N LYS A 464 -8.66 5.09 -10.33
CA LYS A 464 -8.56 3.96 -11.27
C LYS A 464 -7.39 3.04 -10.95
N ALA A 465 -6.24 3.62 -10.56
CA ALA A 465 -5.08 2.83 -10.11
C ALA A 465 -5.37 2.09 -8.80
N LEU A 466 -6.15 2.70 -7.90
CA LEU A 466 -6.55 2.09 -6.63
C LEU A 466 -7.57 0.97 -6.79
N GLY A 467 -8.53 1.11 -7.73
CA GLY A 467 -9.47 0.04 -8.06
C GLY A 467 -8.74 -1.23 -8.52
N LEU A 468 -7.67 -1.08 -9.30
CA LEU A 468 -6.82 -2.20 -9.72
C LEU A 468 -6.07 -2.85 -8.54
N TYR A 469 -5.65 -2.06 -7.55
CA TYR A 469 -4.98 -2.57 -6.35
C TYR A 469 -5.94 -3.33 -5.42
N ALA A 470 -7.14 -2.80 -5.19
CA ALA A 470 -8.15 -3.41 -4.31
C ALA A 470 -8.65 -4.77 -4.84
N LEU A 471 -8.66 -4.97 -6.16
CA LEU A 471 -8.98 -6.25 -6.78
C LEU A 471 -7.94 -7.35 -6.51
N ALA A 472 -6.72 -6.97 -6.14
CA ALA A 472 -5.65 -7.91 -5.79
C ALA A 472 -5.81 -8.50 -4.38
N GLU A 473 -6.57 -7.85 -3.50
CA GLU A 473 -6.84 -8.33 -2.15
C GLU A 473 -8.18 -9.09 -2.15
N ALA A 474 -8.16 -10.35 -1.70
CA ALA A 474 -9.32 -11.26 -1.76
C ALA A 474 -10.59 -10.72 -1.06
N GLN A 475 -10.44 -9.77 -0.14
CA GLN A 475 -11.54 -9.12 0.59
C GLN A 475 -11.98 -7.77 -0.02
N GLY A 476 -11.23 -7.21 -0.98
CA GLY A 476 -11.51 -5.91 -1.61
C GLY A 476 -12.50 -5.95 -2.78
N ARG A 477 -13.20 -7.06 -2.99
CA ARG A 477 -14.14 -7.24 -4.11
C ARG A 477 -15.51 -6.62 -3.83
N CYS A 478 -15.58 -5.31 -3.79
CA CYS A 478 -16.84 -4.56 -3.71
C CYS A 478 -16.85 -3.40 -4.72
N ASN A 479 -18.01 -2.81 -4.94
CA ASN A 479 -18.20 -1.69 -5.88
C ASN A 479 -18.15 -0.31 -5.19
N ASN A 480 -17.40 -0.16 -4.09
CA ASN A 480 -17.30 1.08 -3.35
C ASN A 480 -15.89 1.69 -3.46
N ASP A 481 -15.77 2.80 -4.19
CA ASP A 481 -14.48 3.46 -4.45
C ASP A 481 -13.80 3.96 -3.17
N SER A 482 -14.58 4.40 -2.16
CA SER A 482 -14.03 4.80 -0.86
C SER A 482 -13.47 3.59 -0.10
N CYS A 483 -14.12 2.42 -0.19
CA CYS A 483 -13.61 1.17 0.35
C CYS A 483 -12.26 0.79 -0.29
N HIS A 484 -12.13 0.94 -1.62
CA HIS A 484 -10.88 0.68 -2.34
C HIS A 484 -9.76 1.63 -1.90
N ARG A 485 -10.06 2.92 -1.68
CA ARG A 485 -9.09 3.90 -1.19
C ARG A 485 -8.62 3.57 0.24
N VAL A 486 -9.55 3.21 1.12
CA VAL A 486 -9.24 2.78 2.49
C VAL A 486 -8.28 1.58 2.48
N THR A 487 -8.59 0.55 1.67
CA THR A 487 -7.75 -0.65 1.55
C THR A 487 -6.34 -0.31 1.02
N PHE A 488 -6.23 0.58 0.04
CA PHE A 488 -4.93 1.02 -0.45
C PHE A 488 -4.11 1.77 0.62
N MET A 489 -4.73 2.72 1.32
CA MET A 489 -4.04 3.54 2.31
C MET A 489 -3.54 2.73 3.50
N TYR A 490 -4.33 1.77 3.97
CA TYR A 490 -4.13 1.11 5.26
C TYR A 490 -3.97 -0.40 5.20
N ALA A 491 -4.38 -1.10 4.17
CA ALA A 491 -4.66 -2.53 4.03
C ALA A 491 -6.14 -2.87 4.32
N SER A 492 -6.48 -4.16 4.34
CA SER A 492 -7.83 -4.64 4.68
C SER A 492 -8.16 -4.33 6.14
N LEU A 493 -8.91 -3.23 6.38
CA LEU A 493 -9.24 -2.77 7.74
C LEU A 493 -10.45 -3.46 8.35
N TYR A 494 -11.29 -4.08 7.56
CA TYR A 494 -12.54 -4.71 8.02
C TYR A 494 -12.93 -5.88 7.13
N ARG A 495 -13.68 -6.79 7.69
CA ARG A 495 -14.37 -7.82 6.94
C ARG A 495 -15.70 -7.26 6.41
N HIS A 496 -16.01 -7.47 5.13
CA HIS A 496 -17.28 -6.99 4.56
C HIS A 496 -18.51 -7.64 5.19
N ASP A 497 -18.41 -8.90 5.63
CA ASP A 497 -19.48 -9.60 6.32
C ASP A 497 -19.75 -9.06 7.75
N GLN A 498 -18.83 -8.31 8.32
CA GLN A 498 -19.02 -7.59 9.59
C GLN A 498 -19.64 -6.20 9.40
N LEU A 499 -19.69 -5.67 8.19
CA LEU A 499 -20.32 -4.38 7.94
C LEU A 499 -21.84 -4.55 7.74
N THR A 500 -22.64 -3.57 8.16
CA THR A 500 -24.01 -3.41 7.67
C THR A 500 -23.98 -2.85 6.26
N ASP A 501 -25.02 -3.09 5.45
CA ASP A 501 -25.10 -2.54 4.10
C ASP A 501 -25.04 -1.01 4.13
N LEU A 502 -25.74 -0.39 5.11
CA LEU A 502 -25.75 1.05 5.32
C LEU A 502 -24.35 1.60 5.62
N LEU A 503 -23.58 0.93 6.47
CA LEU A 503 -22.22 1.36 6.83
C LEU A 503 -21.26 1.21 5.65
N HIS A 504 -21.36 0.11 4.90
CA HIS A 504 -20.53 -0.10 3.71
C HIS A 504 -20.86 0.92 2.61
N GLU A 505 -22.15 1.24 2.41
CA GLU A 505 -22.58 2.24 1.42
C GLU A 505 -22.05 3.65 1.75
N HIS A 506 -22.05 4.01 3.04
CA HIS A 506 -21.65 5.33 3.53
C HIS A 506 -20.30 5.35 4.26
N ILE A 507 -19.38 4.45 3.90
CA ILE A 507 -18.06 4.35 4.54
C ILE A 507 -17.24 5.64 4.41
N ASP A 508 -17.49 6.44 3.37
CA ASP A 508 -16.90 7.76 3.13
C ASP A 508 -17.29 8.82 4.16
N GLU A 509 -18.40 8.62 4.92
CA GLU A 509 -18.73 9.47 6.07
C GLU A 509 -17.72 9.28 7.24
N LEU A 510 -17.09 8.12 7.33
CA LEU A 510 -16.21 7.75 8.44
C LEU A 510 -14.71 7.93 8.13
N PHE A 511 -14.33 7.93 6.84
CA PHE A 511 -12.93 8.02 6.42
C PHE A 511 -12.68 9.27 5.57
N ALA A 512 -11.52 9.91 5.77
CA ALA A 512 -11.09 11.03 4.96
C ALA A 512 -9.56 11.10 4.84
N GLU A 513 -8.96 12.22 5.21
CA GLU A 513 -7.56 12.52 4.95
C GLU A 513 -6.61 11.98 6.02
N ALA A 514 -5.39 11.61 5.58
CA ALA A 514 -4.25 11.42 6.44
C ALA A 514 -3.06 12.20 5.86
N ASN A 515 -2.41 13.05 6.68
CA ASN A 515 -1.25 13.81 6.22
C ASN A 515 -0.02 12.92 6.04
N ILE A 516 0.84 13.30 5.12
CA ILE A 516 2.00 12.50 4.71
C ILE A 516 3.01 12.33 5.83
N GLN A 517 3.26 13.35 6.64
CA GLN A 517 4.23 13.29 7.73
C GLN A 517 3.80 12.28 8.82
N THR A 518 2.50 12.19 9.11
CA THR A 518 1.96 11.14 10.00
C THR A 518 2.16 9.75 9.40
N LEU A 519 1.89 9.58 8.10
CA LEU A 519 2.10 8.30 7.41
C LEU A 519 3.57 7.90 7.37
N GLU A 520 4.50 8.85 7.21
CA GLU A 520 5.95 8.58 7.25
C GLU A 520 6.41 8.11 8.63
N HIS A 521 5.95 8.79 9.69
CA HIS A 521 6.26 8.37 11.05
C HIS A 521 5.72 6.96 11.33
N LEU A 522 4.47 6.69 10.93
CA LEU A 522 3.88 5.36 11.05
C LEU A 522 4.68 4.30 10.25
N ALA A 523 5.14 4.63 9.05
CA ALA A 523 6.01 3.77 8.26
C ALA A 523 7.36 3.50 8.95
N ALA A 524 7.95 4.52 9.64
CA ALA A 524 9.16 4.32 10.44
C ALA A 524 8.93 3.36 11.61
N ILE A 525 7.81 3.48 12.32
CA ILE A 525 7.39 2.57 13.40
C ILE A 525 7.19 1.14 12.86
N CYS A 526 6.53 0.98 11.70
CA CYS A 526 6.35 -0.34 11.06
C CYS A 526 7.69 -0.98 10.66
N ARG A 527 8.63 -0.21 10.13
CA ARG A 527 9.97 -0.71 9.78
C ARG A 527 10.76 -1.12 11.01
N ALA A 528 10.68 -0.33 12.08
CA ALA A 528 11.35 -0.62 13.36
C ALA A 528 10.73 -1.82 14.10
N GLY A 529 9.46 -2.14 13.83
CA GLY A 529 8.71 -3.18 14.54
C GLY A 529 8.39 -2.83 16.00
N LYS A 530 8.55 -1.57 16.38
CA LYS A 530 8.33 -1.02 17.73
C LYS A 530 8.16 0.49 17.68
N LEU A 531 7.71 1.09 18.79
CA LEU A 531 7.62 2.55 18.92
C LEU A 531 9.01 3.19 18.77
N VAL A 532 9.09 4.16 17.85
CA VAL A 532 10.24 5.03 17.63
C VAL A 532 9.75 6.45 17.44
N ASP A 533 10.61 7.46 17.60
CA ASP A 533 10.30 8.83 17.24
C ASP A 533 10.30 9.05 15.70
N ALA A 534 9.94 10.24 15.26
CA ALA A 534 9.89 10.58 13.84
C ALA A 534 11.26 10.47 13.13
N ASP A 535 12.36 10.52 13.88
CA ASP A 535 13.72 10.29 13.38
C ASP A 535 14.10 8.79 13.36
N GLY A 536 13.22 7.90 13.81
CA GLY A 536 13.45 6.45 13.89
C GLY A 536 14.25 6.00 15.13
N LYS A 537 14.42 6.85 16.16
CA LYS A 537 15.17 6.54 17.37
C LYS A 537 14.28 5.90 18.43
N ASP A 538 14.81 4.95 19.17
CA ASP A 538 14.13 4.29 20.30
C ASP A 538 14.18 5.20 21.56
N VAL A 539 13.28 6.16 21.62
CA VAL A 539 13.17 7.09 22.77
C VAL A 539 12.06 6.69 23.75
N TYR A 540 11.19 5.75 23.38
CA TYR A 540 10.00 5.39 24.15
C TYR A 540 10.21 4.15 25.02
N LEU A 541 10.62 3.03 24.45
CA LEU A 541 10.74 1.74 25.15
C LEU A 541 11.74 1.72 26.32
N PRO A 542 12.80 2.55 26.36
CA PRO A 542 13.60 2.69 27.58
C PRO A 542 12.81 3.07 28.83
N HIS A 543 11.61 3.63 28.66
CA HIS A 543 10.71 4.02 29.75
C HIS A 543 9.55 3.04 30.00
N ILE A 544 9.73 1.76 29.67
CA ILE A 544 8.69 0.71 29.78
C ILE A 544 8.04 0.64 31.17
N ASN A 545 8.79 1.00 32.21
CA ASN A 545 8.30 1.06 33.58
C ASN A 545 7.07 1.98 33.77
N ARG A 546 6.82 2.93 32.87
CA ARG A 546 5.65 3.79 32.86
C ARG A 546 4.38 3.13 32.35
N LEU A 547 4.47 1.94 31.76
CA LEU A 547 3.32 1.13 31.31
C LEU A 547 2.81 0.15 32.37
N ASN A 548 3.19 0.32 33.63
CA ASN A 548 2.65 -0.46 34.75
C ASN A 548 1.24 -0.01 35.11
N VAL A 549 0.30 -0.15 34.15
CA VAL A 549 -1.11 0.26 34.25
C VAL A 549 -1.97 -0.91 33.73
N PRO A 550 -3.07 -1.26 34.43
CA PRO A 550 -3.98 -2.29 33.98
C PRO A 550 -4.37 -2.11 32.51
N THR A 551 -4.10 -3.13 31.68
CA THR A 551 -4.30 -3.02 30.23
C THR A 551 -4.95 -4.27 29.65
N LEU A 552 -6.04 -4.06 28.89
CA LEU A 552 -6.63 -5.06 28.02
C LEU A 552 -6.16 -4.83 26.57
N PHE A 553 -5.57 -5.85 25.96
CA PHE A 553 -5.22 -5.87 24.54
C PHE A 553 -6.28 -6.60 23.74
N ILE A 554 -6.88 -5.94 22.75
CA ILE A 554 -7.85 -6.54 21.81
C ILE A 554 -7.25 -6.54 20.41
N SER A 555 -7.45 -7.64 19.69
CA SER A 555 -7.05 -7.77 18.28
C SER A 555 -8.09 -8.61 17.54
N GLY A 556 -8.46 -8.20 16.33
CA GLY A 556 -9.19 -9.08 15.42
C GLY A 556 -8.27 -10.21 14.93
N ALA A 557 -8.78 -11.42 14.80
CA ALA A 557 -8.00 -12.57 14.34
C ALA A 557 -7.54 -12.42 12.88
N ASP A 558 -8.36 -11.74 12.07
CA ASP A 558 -8.15 -11.53 10.63
C ASP A 558 -7.58 -10.12 10.34
N ASN A 559 -6.91 -9.51 11.32
CA ASN A 559 -6.31 -8.18 11.17
C ASN A 559 -5.09 -8.23 10.24
N GLU A 560 -5.21 -7.65 9.05
CA GLU A 560 -4.15 -7.54 8.04
C GLU A 560 -3.45 -6.16 8.04
N CYS A 561 -3.92 -5.19 8.83
CA CYS A 561 -3.24 -3.92 9.03
C CYS A 561 -2.08 -4.07 10.02
N TYR A 562 -2.39 -4.59 11.22
CA TYR A 562 -1.42 -5.00 12.24
C TYR A 562 -1.75 -6.43 12.68
N LEU A 563 -0.82 -7.35 12.46
CA LEU A 563 -1.05 -8.74 12.82
C LEU A 563 -1.30 -8.89 14.34
N PRO A 564 -2.12 -9.86 14.77
CA PRO A 564 -2.40 -10.12 16.18
C PRO A 564 -1.16 -10.30 17.06
N GLU A 565 -0.03 -10.64 16.44
CA GLU A 565 1.29 -10.72 17.08
C GLU A 565 1.76 -9.37 17.66
N SER A 566 1.26 -8.23 17.17
CA SER A 566 1.61 -6.90 17.69
C SER A 566 1.16 -6.78 19.16
N THR A 567 -0.11 -7.04 19.43
CA THR A 567 -0.65 -7.03 20.80
C THR A 567 -0.05 -8.15 21.66
N LYS A 568 0.26 -9.31 21.06
CA LYS A 568 0.88 -10.43 21.75
C LYS A 568 2.25 -10.06 22.31
N LYS A 569 3.11 -9.49 21.47
CA LYS A 569 4.47 -9.10 21.88
C LYS A 569 4.46 -8.06 23.00
N THR A 570 3.60 -7.04 22.90
CA THR A 570 3.49 -6.05 23.95
C THR A 570 2.94 -6.66 25.24
N TYR A 571 1.92 -7.50 25.18
CA TYR A 571 1.37 -8.23 26.33
C TYR A 571 2.46 -9.07 27.03
N GLU A 572 3.18 -9.90 26.27
CA GLU A 572 4.26 -10.74 26.81
C GLU A 572 5.39 -9.90 27.43
N ARG A 573 5.74 -8.77 26.81
CA ARG A 573 6.75 -7.83 27.32
C ARG A 573 6.33 -7.22 28.68
N LEU A 574 5.06 -6.83 28.81
CA LEU A 574 4.56 -6.24 30.05
C LEU A 574 4.38 -7.28 31.15
N CYS A 575 3.90 -8.47 30.81
CA CYS A 575 3.84 -9.59 31.76
C CYS A 575 5.24 -9.97 32.29
N LEU A 576 6.25 -9.97 31.42
CA LEU A 576 7.63 -10.23 31.85
C LEU A 576 8.17 -9.13 32.79
N ALA A 577 7.77 -7.88 32.55
CA ALA A 577 8.28 -6.74 33.33
C ALA A 577 7.54 -6.57 34.67
N PHE A 578 6.23 -6.90 34.77
CA PHE A 578 5.37 -6.51 35.90
C PHE A 578 4.49 -7.64 36.44
N GLY A 579 4.57 -8.87 35.90
CA GLY A 579 3.62 -9.95 36.16
C GLY A 579 2.37 -9.83 35.27
N ASP A 580 1.51 -10.83 35.32
CA ASP A 580 0.36 -10.97 34.42
C ASP A 580 -1.00 -10.54 35.03
N GLU A 581 -1.03 -10.24 36.33
CA GLU A 581 -2.28 -10.01 37.07
C GLU A 581 -3.16 -8.87 36.53
N GLN A 582 -2.53 -7.82 35.97
CA GLN A 582 -3.21 -6.63 35.49
C GLN A 582 -3.26 -6.53 33.94
N PHE A 583 -2.72 -7.49 33.25
CA PHE A 583 -2.73 -7.52 31.80
C PHE A 583 -3.63 -8.65 31.29
N THR A 584 -4.43 -8.35 30.27
CA THR A 584 -5.30 -9.32 29.62
C THR A 584 -5.19 -9.15 28.11
N ARG A 585 -5.26 -10.26 27.36
CA ARG A 585 -5.26 -10.21 25.90
C ARG A 585 -6.42 -11.04 25.35
N LYS A 586 -7.16 -10.45 24.39
CA LYS A 586 -8.25 -11.11 23.65
C LYS A 586 -8.01 -11.01 22.15
N VAL A 587 -8.15 -12.12 21.45
CA VAL A 587 -8.19 -12.18 19.98
C VAL A 587 -9.61 -12.55 19.59
N ILE A 588 -10.25 -11.70 18.81
CA ILE A 588 -11.65 -11.83 18.46
C ILE A 588 -11.73 -12.54 17.09
N PRO A 589 -12.31 -13.77 17.02
CA PRO A 589 -12.44 -14.50 15.78
C PRO A 589 -13.42 -13.80 14.83
N ASN A 590 -13.17 -13.90 13.51
CA ASN A 590 -14.00 -13.31 12.47
C ASN A 590 -14.08 -11.78 12.49
N TYR A 591 -13.09 -11.10 13.05
CA TYR A 591 -12.92 -9.66 13.03
C TYR A 591 -11.54 -9.29 12.49
N ALA A 592 -11.47 -8.20 11.73
CA ALA A 592 -10.21 -7.64 11.23
C ALA A 592 -9.72 -6.51 12.16
N HIS A 593 -9.66 -5.28 11.69
CA HIS A 593 -9.06 -4.16 12.40
C HIS A 593 -10.12 -3.24 13.03
N ILE A 594 -10.83 -2.47 12.21
CA ILE A 594 -11.74 -1.43 12.69
C ILE A 594 -13.18 -1.94 12.92
N ASP A 595 -13.54 -3.06 12.34
CA ASP A 595 -14.82 -3.74 12.59
C ASP A 595 -14.97 -4.20 14.05
N CYS A 596 -13.88 -4.34 14.81
CA CYS A 596 -13.95 -4.45 16.28
C CYS A 596 -14.61 -3.23 16.95
N ILE A 597 -14.75 -2.08 16.26
CA ILE A 597 -15.38 -0.86 16.78
C ILE A 597 -16.78 -0.67 16.21
N PHE A 598 -16.96 -0.87 14.89
CA PHE A 598 -18.24 -0.61 14.24
C PHE A 598 -18.80 -1.83 13.47
N GLY A 599 -18.30 -3.03 13.77
CA GLY A 599 -18.88 -4.26 13.21
C GLY A 599 -20.32 -4.47 13.67
N ARG A 600 -21.15 -5.12 12.81
CA ARG A 600 -22.59 -5.31 13.05
C ARG A 600 -22.93 -6.04 14.36
N GLN A 601 -22.00 -6.83 14.90
CA GLN A 601 -22.14 -7.58 16.15
C GLN A 601 -21.06 -7.25 17.17
N ALA A 602 -20.38 -6.10 17.03
CA ALA A 602 -19.31 -5.71 17.94
C ALA A 602 -19.81 -5.52 19.39
N ASP A 603 -21.09 -5.15 19.56
CA ASP A 603 -21.76 -5.03 20.86
C ASP A 603 -21.92 -6.38 21.58
N VAL A 604 -21.92 -7.49 20.86
CA VAL A 604 -22.01 -8.86 21.42
C VAL A 604 -20.63 -9.49 21.58
N ASP A 605 -19.77 -9.33 20.60
CA ASP A 605 -18.51 -10.09 20.50
C ASP A 605 -17.31 -9.34 21.09
N VAL A 606 -17.33 -8.00 21.10
CA VAL A 606 -16.17 -7.17 21.46
C VAL A 606 -16.43 -6.31 22.70
N PHE A 607 -17.54 -5.56 22.73
CA PHE A 607 -17.80 -4.56 23.78
C PHE A 607 -17.91 -5.16 25.19
N PRO A 608 -18.42 -6.40 25.40
CA PRO A 608 -18.40 -7.02 26.73
C PRO A 608 -16.99 -7.19 27.31
N HIS A 609 -15.97 -7.42 26.48
CA HIS A 609 -14.60 -7.50 26.96
C HIS A 609 -14.06 -6.13 27.40
N ILE A 610 -14.44 -5.06 26.67
CA ILE A 610 -14.14 -3.68 27.05
C ILE A 610 -14.80 -3.35 28.40
N LEU A 611 -16.09 -3.57 28.51
CA LEU A 611 -16.86 -3.31 29.73
C LEU A 611 -16.29 -4.05 30.94
N ASN A 612 -16.04 -5.36 30.82
CA ASN A 612 -15.48 -6.17 31.90
C ASN A 612 -14.13 -5.64 32.40
N HIS A 613 -13.30 -5.10 31.51
CA HIS A 613 -12.04 -4.47 31.90
C HIS A 613 -12.27 -3.14 32.63
N LEU A 614 -13.15 -2.30 32.10
CA LEU A 614 -13.47 -1.00 32.71
C LEU A 614 -14.10 -1.15 34.09
N GLU A 615 -14.92 -2.19 34.31
CA GLU A 615 -15.56 -2.49 35.60
C GLU A 615 -14.59 -3.07 36.64
N ARG A 616 -13.51 -3.72 36.17
CA ARG A 616 -12.51 -4.32 37.06
C ARG A 616 -11.55 -3.29 37.66
N TYR A 617 -11.28 -2.21 36.95
CA TYR A 617 -10.27 -1.21 37.28
C TYR A 617 -10.85 0.22 37.26
#